data_53659e58c05b3778ded9fc5884042f87
#
_entry.id   53659e58c05b3778ded9fc5884042f87
#
_cell.length_a   1.000
_cell.length_b   1.000
_cell.length_c   1.000
_cell.angle_alpha   90.00
_cell.angle_beta   90.00
_cell.angle_gamma   90.00
#
_symmetry.space_group_name_H-M   'P 1'
#
loop_
_entity.id
_entity.type
_entity.pdbx_description
1 polymer ?
#
loop_
_entity_poly.entity_id
_entity_poly.type
_entity_poly.pdbx_seq_one_letter_code
_entity_poly.pdbx_strand_id
1 'polypeptide(L)'
;MRARKNFWDRNAGLYDCFMRKDRAVYEKMYELIRPVVKDKTVLEVATGTGLIAKHIVKAAAHIEATDASPEMIAEAKRGNYSAKLCFSVQDMFSLPYASKSFDVVIVSNALHIVPQPEKSLREIKRVLKDDGVLIAPTFTHAENSFLGKIKAFFMNLAGFPLHSKWTSEEYLKFLQQNDWTVRKSAVLKASFPLTYAECVKSEV
;
A
#
# COMPACT_ATOMS: atom_id res chain seq x y z
N MET A 1 -28.72 6.64 10.30
CA MET A 1 -27.80 5.99 11.26
C MET A 1 -26.38 6.32 10.81
N ARG A 2 -25.53 6.95 11.64
CA ARG A 2 -24.10 7.11 11.32
C ARG A 2 -23.45 5.72 11.37
N ALA A 3 -22.81 5.29 10.25
CA ALA A 3 -22.03 4.06 10.22
C ALA A 3 -21.00 4.08 11.34
N ARG A 4 -20.81 2.95 12.02
CA ARG A 4 -19.83 2.82 13.12
C ARG A 4 -18.43 3.02 12.53
N LYS A 5 -17.71 4.06 12.99
CA LYS A 5 -16.36 4.35 12.52
C LYS A 5 -15.44 3.14 12.74
N ASN A 6 -14.74 2.73 11.68
CA ASN A 6 -13.76 1.66 11.74
C ASN A 6 -12.45 2.12 12.44
N PHE A 7 -11.46 1.23 12.54
CA PHE A 7 -10.17 1.54 13.18
C PHE A 7 -9.47 2.70 12.46
N TRP A 8 -9.47 2.70 11.14
CA TRP A 8 -8.78 3.67 10.30
C TRP A 8 -9.40 5.06 10.40
N ASP A 9 -10.74 5.14 10.40
CA ASP A 9 -11.46 6.41 10.58
C ASP A 9 -11.11 7.09 11.90
N ARG A 10 -10.92 6.30 12.98
CA ARG A 10 -10.61 6.84 14.31
C ARG A 10 -9.18 7.31 14.45
N ASN A 11 -8.25 6.77 13.66
CA ASN A 11 -6.82 7.00 13.81
C ASN A 11 -6.20 7.84 12.67
N ALA A 12 -6.99 8.32 11.71
CA ALA A 12 -6.50 9.05 10.54
C ALA A 12 -5.61 10.24 10.93
N GLY A 13 -6.03 11.07 11.89
CA GLY A 13 -5.26 12.25 12.31
C GLY A 13 -3.96 11.94 13.08
N LEU A 14 -3.76 10.69 13.54
CA LEU A 14 -2.57 10.26 14.26
C LEU A 14 -1.64 9.40 13.40
N TYR A 15 -2.10 8.96 12.23
CA TYR A 15 -1.40 7.99 11.39
C TYR A 15 0.01 8.47 11.01
N ASP A 16 0.14 9.70 10.52
CA ASP A 16 1.44 10.27 10.13
C ASP A 16 2.42 10.39 11.31
N CYS A 17 1.91 10.60 12.53
CA CYS A 17 2.73 10.62 13.74
C CYS A 17 3.33 9.23 14.03
N PHE A 18 2.54 8.17 13.85
CA PHE A 18 3.05 6.80 13.99
C PHE A 18 4.11 6.47 12.95
N MET A 19 3.95 6.94 11.71
CA MET A 19 4.88 6.66 10.61
C MET A 19 6.19 7.45 10.68
N ARG A 20 6.27 8.52 11.49
CA ARG A 20 7.49 9.34 11.64
C ARG A 20 8.71 8.55 12.11
N LYS A 21 8.52 7.49 12.90
CA LYS A 21 9.62 6.65 13.41
C LYS A 21 10.37 5.94 12.29
N ASP A 22 9.69 5.62 11.21
CA ASP A 22 10.22 4.89 10.06
C ASP A 22 10.53 5.80 8.85
N ARG A 23 10.60 7.13 9.06
CA ARG A 23 10.82 8.11 8.00
C ARG A 23 12.01 7.78 7.08
N ALA A 24 13.14 7.38 7.64
CA ALA A 24 14.32 7.03 6.86
C ALA A 24 14.08 5.84 5.91
N VAL A 25 13.24 4.90 6.31
CA VAL A 25 12.85 3.73 5.49
C VAL A 25 11.90 4.16 4.39
N TYR A 26 10.97 5.05 4.70
CA TYR A 26 10.05 5.61 3.69
C TYR A 26 10.80 6.43 2.64
N GLU A 27 11.82 7.22 3.01
CA GLU A 27 12.65 7.91 2.02
C GLU A 27 13.33 6.93 1.05
N LYS A 28 13.92 5.84 1.56
CA LYS A 28 14.48 4.78 0.70
C LYS A 28 13.43 4.13 -0.20
N MET A 29 12.23 3.89 0.32
CA MET A 29 11.11 3.37 -0.46
C MET A 29 10.71 4.35 -1.57
N TYR A 30 10.64 5.66 -1.30
CA TYR A 30 10.36 6.66 -2.33
C TYR A 30 11.44 6.70 -3.41
N GLU A 31 12.73 6.53 -3.05
CA GLU A 31 13.83 6.43 -4.01
C GLU A 31 13.66 5.23 -4.95
N LEU A 32 13.15 4.11 -4.45
CA LEU A 32 12.84 2.93 -5.27
C LEU A 32 11.62 3.16 -6.18
N ILE A 33 10.60 3.85 -5.70
CA ILE A 33 9.33 4.08 -6.40
C ILE A 33 9.48 5.13 -7.52
N ARG A 34 10.16 6.26 -7.25
CA ARG A 34 10.23 7.40 -8.19
C ARG A 34 10.63 7.05 -9.62
N PRO A 35 11.65 6.21 -9.87
CA PRO A 35 12.01 5.80 -11.24
C PRO A 35 10.90 5.02 -11.95
N VAL A 36 10.16 4.18 -11.22
CA VAL A 36 9.10 3.32 -11.77
C VAL A 36 7.88 4.15 -12.18
N VAL A 37 7.54 5.19 -11.40
CA VAL A 37 6.36 6.03 -11.64
C VAL A 37 6.65 7.23 -12.56
N LYS A 38 7.90 7.40 -13.01
CA LYS A 38 8.29 8.56 -13.81
C LYS A 38 7.47 8.62 -15.09
N ASP A 39 6.76 9.76 -15.26
CA ASP A 39 5.90 10.06 -16.41
C ASP A 39 4.77 9.03 -16.66
N LYS A 40 4.33 8.32 -15.59
CA LYS A 40 3.32 7.27 -15.63
C LYS A 40 2.00 7.71 -14.99
N THR A 41 0.91 7.08 -15.44
CA THR A 41 -0.40 7.14 -14.77
C THR A 41 -0.45 6.10 -13.68
N VAL A 42 -0.60 6.56 -12.44
CA VAL A 42 -0.46 5.75 -11.22
C VAL A 42 -1.80 5.65 -10.50
N LEU A 43 -2.13 4.47 -10.00
CA LEU A 43 -3.16 4.26 -8.99
C LEU A 43 -2.49 3.85 -7.67
N GLU A 44 -2.77 4.55 -6.58
CA GLU A 44 -2.45 4.09 -5.23
C GLU A 44 -3.73 3.64 -4.53
N VAL A 45 -3.82 2.37 -4.15
CA VAL A 45 -4.94 1.82 -3.39
C VAL A 45 -4.57 1.73 -1.91
N ALA A 46 -5.55 1.97 -1.02
CA ALA A 46 -5.35 2.08 0.42
C ALA A 46 -4.26 3.12 0.78
N THR A 47 -4.38 4.30 0.18
CA THR A 47 -3.38 5.39 0.29
C THR A 47 -3.26 5.97 1.70
N GLY A 48 -4.24 5.73 2.58
CA GLY A 48 -4.31 6.33 3.91
C GLY A 48 -4.33 7.85 3.83
N THR A 49 -3.41 8.51 4.51
CA THR A 49 -3.23 9.97 4.51
C THR A 49 -2.50 10.50 3.26
N GLY A 50 -2.26 9.65 2.26
CA GLY A 50 -1.60 10.03 1.01
C GLY A 50 -0.09 10.20 1.15
N LEU A 51 0.53 9.56 2.14
CA LEU A 51 1.95 9.74 2.45
C LEU A 51 2.86 9.42 1.25
N ILE A 52 2.62 8.32 0.55
CA ILE A 52 3.42 7.94 -0.62
C ILE A 52 3.07 8.82 -1.81
N ALA A 53 1.78 8.94 -2.16
CA ALA A 53 1.32 9.72 -3.30
C ALA A 53 1.89 11.16 -3.28
N LYS A 54 1.84 11.86 -2.14
CA LYS A 54 2.37 13.21 -1.98
C LYS A 54 3.88 13.31 -2.23
N HIS A 55 4.66 12.26 -1.90
CA HIS A 55 6.12 12.26 -2.06
C HIS A 55 6.58 11.89 -3.47
N ILE A 56 5.75 11.20 -4.24
CA ILE A 56 6.10 10.74 -5.59
C ILE A 56 5.40 11.54 -6.71
N VAL A 57 4.41 12.38 -6.40
CA VAL A 57 3.58 13.09 -7.38
C VAL A 57 4.38 13.91 -8.39
N LYS A 58 5.53 14.46 -7.99
CA LYS A 58 6.39 15.23 -8.91
C LYS A 58 6.96 14.39 -10.04
N ALA A 59 7.18 13.09 -9.80
CA ALA A 59 7.72 12.18 -10.80
C ALA A 59 6.63 11.63 -11.74
N ALA A 60 5.41 11.45 -11.25
CA ALA A 60 4.32 10.87 -12.03
C ALA A 60 3.70 11.86 -13.04
N ALA A 61 3.06 11.34 -14.07
CA ALA A 61 2.19 12.11 -14.95
C ALA A 61 0.87 12.45 -14.26
N HIS A 62 0.26 11.47 -13.60
CA HIS A 62 -0.98 11.61 -12.83
C HIS A 62 -1.06 10.52 -11.78
N ILE A 63 -1.66 10.82 -10.62
CA ILE A 63 -1.92 9.86 -9.54
C ILE A 63 -3.39 9.92 -9.12
N GLU A 64 -4.07 8.79 -9.21
CA GLU A 64 -5.31 8.51 -8.49
C GLU A 64 -4.94 7.80 -7.18
N ALA A 65 -5.28 8.39 -6.03
CA ALA A 65 -4.98 7.85 -4.72
C ALA A 65 -6.28 7.59 -3.96
N THR A 66 -6.50 6.33 -3.58
CA THR A 66 -7.81 5.88 -3.06
C THR A 66 -7.68 5.21 -1.70
N ASP A 67 -8.67 5.37 -0.87
CA ASP A 67 -8.81 4.66 0.40
C ASP A 67 -10.29 4.39 0.69
N ALA A 68 -10.59 3.34 1.41
CA ALA A 68 -11.96 3.01 1.82
C ALA A 68 -12.46 3.90 2.97
N SER A 69 -11.56 4.55 3.73
CA SER A 69 -11.88 5.45 4.85
C SER A 69 -12.08 6.89 4.36
N PRO A 70 -13.29 7.47 4.51
CA PRO A 70 -13.52 8.87 4.22
C PRO A 70 -12.64 9.82 5.05
N GLU A 71 -12.34 9.46 6.30
CA GLU A 71 -11.50 10.23 7.20
C GLU A 71 -10.03 10.24 6.75
N MET A 72 -9.51 9.10 6.28
CA MET A 72 -8.18 9.02 5.66
C MET A 72 -8.10 9.93 4.42
N ILE A 73 -9.09 9.88 3.55
CA ILE A 73 -9.15 10.74 2.36
C ILE A 73 -9.30 12.23 2.73
N ALA A 74 -10.06 12.56 3.76
CA ALA A 74 -10.16 13.93 4.25
C ALA A 74 -8.79 14.45 4.74
N GLU A 75 -8.04 13.61 5.46
CA GLU A 75 -6.67 13.94 5.91
C GLU A 75 -5.69 14.00 4.72
N ALA A 76 -5.79 13.08 3.77
CA ALA A 76 -4.98 13.06 2.57
C ALA A 76 -5.12 14.34 1.73
N LYS A 77 -6.32 14.89 1.62
CA LYS A 77 -6.59 16.15 0.89
C LYS A 77 -5.96 17.37 1.54
N ARG A 78 -5.66 17.34 2.85
CA ARG A 78 -5.00 18.46 3.53
C ARG A 78 -3.60 18.68 3.00
N GLY A 79 -3.30 19.92 2.60
CA GLY A 79 -1.98 20.30 2.07
C GLY A 79 -1.64 19.68 0.71
N ASN A 80 -2.62 19.11 -0.02
CA ASN A 80 -2.42 18.73 -1.41
C ASN A 80 -2.79 19.89 -2.33
N TYR A 81 -1.80 20.40 -3.03
CA TYR A 81 -1.96 21.49 -4.01
C TYR A 81 -1.56 21.06 -5.44
N SER A 82 -1.31 19.77 -5.66
CA SER A 82 -0.92 19.27 -6.97
C SER A 82 -2.15 18.91 -7.82
N ALA A 83 -2.30 19.52 -8.98
CA ALA A 83 -3.32 19.15 -9.96
C ALA A 83 -3.14 17.71 -10.53
N LYS A 84 -1.95 17.12 -10.35
CA LYS A 84 -1.65 15.76 -10.80
C LYS A 84 -2.07 14.68 -9.80
N LEU A 85 -2.57 15.04 -8.60
CA LEU A 85 -2.90 14.12 -7.53
C LEU A 85 -4.35 14.28 -7.11
N CYS A 86 -5.15 13.25 -7.36
CA CYS A 86 -6.55 13.17 -6.99
C CYS A 86 -6.74 12.17 -5.84
N PHE A 87 -7.54 12.54 -4.84
CA PHE A 87 -7.92 11.67 -3.72
C PHE A 87 -9.40 11.36 -3.75
N SER A 88 -9.76 10.08 -3.71
CA SER A 88 -11.16 9.63 -3.67
C SER A 88 -11.39 8.45 -2.73
N VAL A 89 -12.62 8.33 -2.23
CA VAL A 89 -13.04 7.17 -1.41
C VAL A 89 -13.43 6.04 -2.34
N GLN A 90 -12.69 4.93 -2.31
CA GLN A 90 -12.95 3.75 -3.15
C GLN A 90 -12.63 2.46 -2.40
N ASP A 91 -13.34 1.40 -2.77
CA ASP A 91 -13.08 0.04 -2.29
C ASP A 91 -12.06 -0.66 -3.21
N MET A 92 -10.93 -1.09 -2.66
CA MET A 92 -9.90 -1.82 -3.40
C MET A 92 -10.35 -3.19 -3.92
N PHE A 93 -11.50 -3.69 -3.47
CA PHE A 93 -12.10 -4.93 -3.94
C PHE A 93 -13.01 -4.74 -5.16
N SER A 94 -13.35 -3.48 -5.51
CA SER A 94 -14.23 -3.13 -6.63
C SER A 94 -13.93 -1.69 -7.06
N LEU A 95 -12.89 -1.53 -7.87
CA LEU A 95 -12.39 -0.23 -8.33
C LEU A 95 -13.23 0.30 -9.50
N PRO A 96 -13.65 1.59 -9.49
CA PRO A 96 -14.51 2.15 -10.54
C PRO A 96 -13.73 2.57 -11.81
N TYR A 97 -12.65 1.85 -12.11
CA TYR A 97 -11.79 2.14 -13.25
C TYR A 97 -11.93 1.03 -14.31
N ALA A 98 -11.78 1.39 -15.57
CA ALA A 98 -11.74 0.44 -16.67
C ALA A 98 -10.52 -0.50 -16.54
N SER A 99 -10.60 -1.68 -17.17
CA SER A 99 -9.45 -2.59 -17.24
C SER A 99 -8.29 -1.91 -17.97
N LYS A 100 -7.06 -2.20 -17.55
CA LYS A 100 -5.83 -1.74 -18.20
C LYS A 100 -5.70 -0.21 -18.27
N SER A 101 -6.15 0.51 -17.22
CA SER A 101 -6.14 1.98 -17.15
C SER A 101 -4.82 2.56 -16.64
N PHE A 102 -4.07 1.83 -15.83
CA PHE A 102 -2.89 2.35 -15.11
C PHE A 102 -1.60 1.68 -15.56
N ASP A 103 -0.53 2.49 -15.66
CA ASP A 103 0.82 1.99 -15.93
C ASP A 103 1.44 1.37 -14.67
N VAL A 104 1.12 1.95 -13.50
CA VAL A 104 1.62 1.49 -12.20
C VAL A 104 0.48 1.46 -11.19
N VAL A 105 0.40 0.39 -10.41
CA VAL A 105 -0.46 0.34 -9.21
C VAL A 105 0.41 0.16 -7.98
N ILE A 106 0.14 0.96 -6.94
CA ILE A 106 0.81 0.89 -5.64
C ILE A 106 -0.19 0.40 -4.61
N VAL A 107 0.20 -0.61 -3.82
CA VAL A 107 -0.54 -1.08 -2.65
C VAL A 107 0.45 -1.23 -1.48
N SER A 108 0.47 -0.25 -0.57
CA SER A 108 1.44 -0.21 0.51
C SER A 108 0.78 -0.50 1.86
N ASN A 109 1.36 -1.44 2.62
CA ASN A 109 0.93 -1.78 3.97
C ASN A 109 -0.57 -2.11 4.11
N ALA A 110 -1.19 -2.65 3.05
CA ALA A 110 -2.62 -2.94 3.02
C ALA A 110 -2.92 -4.45 2.94
N LEU A 111 -2.18 -5.21 2.14
CA LEU A 111 -2.50 -6.62 1.88
C LEU A 111 -2.52 -7.47 3.15
N HIS A 112 -1.70 -7.17 4.16
CA HIS A 112 -1.67 -7.92 5.42
C HIS A 112 -2.81 -7.57 6.40
N ILE A 113 -3.55 -6.48 6.13
CA ILE A 113 -4.63 -6.00 7.00
C ILE A 113 -6.03 -6.16 6.39
N VAL A 114 -6.13 -6.66 5.16
CA VAL A 114 -7.43 -6.94 4.52
C VAL A 114 -7.78 -8.42 4.61
N PRO A 115 -9.08 -8.77 4.70
CA PRO A 115 -9.50 -10.16 4.89
C PRO A 115 -9.35 -11.05 3.65
N GLN A 116 -9.27 -10.46 2.46
CA GLN A 116 -9.21 -11.16 1.17
C GLN A 116 -8.17 -10.53 0.24
N PRO A 117 -6.86 -10.62 0.57
CA PRO A 117 -5.82 -9.96 -0.22
C PRO A 117 -5.74 -10.47 -1.67
N GLU A 118 -6.11 -11.72 -1.94
CA GLU A 118 -6.17 -12.30 -3.28
C GLU A 118 -7.22 -11.58 -4.15
N LYS A 119 -8.35 -11.21 -3.57
CA LYS A 119 -9.39 -10.46 -4.28
C LYS A 119 -8.88 -9.07 -4.68
N SER A 120 -8.16 -8.41 -3.78
CA SER A 120 -7.51 -7.13 -4.08
C SER A 120 -6.50 -7.26 -5.21
N LEU A 121 -5.66 -8.31 -5.18
CA LEU A 121 -4.65 -8.55 -6.22
C LEU A 121 -5.30 -8.83 -7.58
N ARG A 122 -6.44 -9.53 -7.65
CA ARG A 122 -7.18 -9.73 -8.90
C ARG A 122 -7.73 -8.43 -9.46
N GLU A 123 -8.28 -7.56 -8.60
CA GLU A 123 -8.82 -6.26 -9.02
C GLU A 123 -7.71 -5.30 -9.46
N ILE A 124 -6.58 -5.30 -8.74
CA ILE A 124 -5.37 -4.58 -9.15
C ILE A 124 -4.88 -5.09 -10.52
N LYS A 125 -4.84 -6.41 -10.73
CA LYS A 125 -4.44 -7.02 -12.01
C LYS A 125 -5.36 -6.59 -13.15
N ARG A 126 -6.67 -6.42 -12.90
CA ARG A 126 -7.64 -5.97 -13.90
C ARG A 126 -7.37 -4.54 -14.36
N VAL A 127 -7.14 -3.61 -13.42
CA VAL A 127 -6.96 -2.19 -13.75
C VAL A 127 -5.55 -1.85 -14.24
N LEU A 128 -4.56 -2.68 -13.96
CA LEU A 128 -3.18 -2.54 -14.42
C LEU A 128 -3.07 -2.93 -15.91
N LYS A 129 -2.31 -2.17 -16.71
CA LYS A 129 -1.95 -2.52 -18.09
C LYS A 129 -1.19 -3.84 -18.15
N ASP A 130 -1.08 -4.44 -19.34
CA ASP A 130 -0.42 -5.74 -19.49
C ASP A 130 1.08 -5.65 -19.21
N ASP A 131 1.72 -4.57 -19.62
CA ASP A 131 3.12 -4.22 -19.34
C ASP A 131 3.31 -3.40 -18.07
N GLY A 132 2.23 -3.23 -17.27
CA GLY A 132 2.22 -2.41 -16.08
C GLY A 132 2.95 -3.05 -14.90
N VAL A 133 3.28 -2.23 -13.93
CA VAL A 133 4.04 -2.62 -12.73
C VAL A 133 3.18 -2.48 -11.47
N LEU A 134 3.15 -3.52 -10.66
CA LEU A 134 2.64 -3.50 -9.29
C LEU A 134 3.80 -3.22 -8.33
N ILE A 135 3.66 -2.20 -7.47
CA ILE A 135 4.54 -1.93 -6.33
C ILE A 135 3.78 -2.26 -5.05
N ALA A 136 4.25 -3.24 -4.31
CA ALA A 136 3.54 -3.79 -3.17
C ALA A 136 4.44 -3.90 -1.91
N PRO A 137 4.86 -2.78 -1.30
CA PRO A 137 5.59 -2.83 -0.05
C PRO A 137 4.65 -3.19 1.11
N THR A 138 5.12 -4.04 2.03
CA THR A 138 4.36 -4.39 3.23
C THR A 138 5.26 -4.64 4.43
N PHE A 139 4.77 -4.34 5.63
CA PHE A 139 5.43 -4.77 6.85
C PHE A 139 5.34 -6.29 6.97
N THR A 140 6.49 -6.91 7.23
CA THR A 140 6.63 -8.34 7.43
C THR A 140 7.17 -8.64 8.83
N HIS A 141 7.00 -9.86 9.28
CA HIS A 141 7.53 -10.28 10.58
C HIS A 141 8.95 -10.82 10.40
N ALA A 142 9.85 -10.38 11.29
CA ALA A 142 11.16 -11.02 11.37
C ALA A 142 10.97 -12.44 11.91
N GLU A 143 11.57 -13.42 11.26
CA GLU A 143 11.65 -14.79 11.77
C GLU A 143 12.23 -14.77 13.19
N ASN A 144 11.52 -15.39 14.15
CA ASN A 144 11.95 -15.63 15.53
C ASN A 144 12.22 -14.42 16.46
N SER A 145 11.73 -13.22 16.18
CA SER A 145 11.85 -12.12 17.13
C SER A 145 10.79 -12.21 18.26
N PHE A 146 11.21 -12.56 19.48
CA PHE A 146 10.35 -12.52 20.67
C PHE A 146 9.71 -11.13 20.88
N LEU A 147 10.48 -10.05 20.66
CA LEU A 147 10.00 -8.66 20.70
C LEU A 147 8.96 -8.37 19.63
N GLY A 148 9.08 -8.98 18.44
CA GLY A 148 8.08 -8.87 17.37
C GLY A 148 6.75 -9.49 17.76
N LYS A 149 6.76 -10.64 18.45
CA LYS A 149 5.54 -11.30 18.96
C LYS A 149 4.84 -10.45 20.02
N ILE A 150 5.59 -9.82 20.93
CA ILE A 150 5.05 -8.92 21.96
C ILE A 150 4.41 -7.68 21.30
N LYS A 151 5.09 -7.04 20.33
CA LYS A 151 4.54 -5.88 19.62
C LYS A 151 3.25 -6.24 18.86
N ALA A 152 3.22 -7.37 18.14
CA ALA A 152 2.05 -7.87 17.44
C ALA A 152 0.88 -8.15 18.41
N PHE A 153 1.15 -8.66 19.59
CA PHE A 153 0.13 -8.87 20.63
C PHE A 153 -0.49 -7.55 21.10
N PHE A 154 0.32 -6.53 21.39
CA PHE A 154 -0.18 -5.20 21.77
C PHE A 154 -0.93 -4.48 20.64
N MET A 155 -0.50 -4.64 19.39
CA MET A 155 -1.24 -4.11 18.24
C MET A 155 -2.61 -4.76 18.09
N ASN A 156 -2.71 -6.07 18.30
CA ASN A 156 -3.98 -6.79 18.28
C ASN A 156 -4.91 -6.33 19.43
N LEU A 157 -4.35 -6.10 20.63
CA LEU A 157 -5.09 -5.58 21.78
C LEU A 157 -5.60 -4.15 21.53
N ALA A 158 -4.88 -3.35 20.75
CA ALA A 158 -5.30 -2.01 20.31
C ALA A 158 -6.35 -2.03 19.18
N GLY A 159 -6.77 -3.22 18.73
CA GLY A 159 -7.78 -3.41 17.68
C GLY A 159 -7.26 -3.19 16.26
N PHE A 160 -5.94 -3.28 16.04
CA PHE A 160 -5.34 -3.23 14.71
C PHE A 160 -5.75 -4.47 13.91
N PRO A 161 -6.33 -4.31 12.70
CA PRO A 161 -6.86 -5.43 11.91
C PRO A 161 -5.72 -6.17 11.18
N LEU A 162 -4.99 -7.03 11.88
CA LEU A 162 -3.93 -7.83 11.29
C LEU A 162 -4.50 -9.20 10.87
N HIS A 163 -4.64 -9.43 9.56
CA HIS A 163 -5.15 -10.68 9.00
C HIS A 163 -4.06 -11.66 8.61
N SER A 164 -2.92 -11.17 8.08
CA SER A 164 -1.81 -12.02 7.65
C SER A 164 -0.52 -11.63 8.34
N LYS A 165 0.25 -12.63 8.77
CA LYS A 165 1.55 -12.48 9.45
C LYS A 165 2.62 -13.16 8.63
N TRP A 166 2.98 -12.54 7.52
CA TRP A 166 3.99 -13.07 6.62
C TRP A 166 5.41 -12.71 7.07
N THR A 167 6.34 -13.63 6.92
CA THR A 167 7.75 -13.32 6.74
C THR A 167 7.97 -12.69 5.36
N SER A 168 9.15 -12.17 5.10
CA SER A 168 9.49 -11.63 3.79
C SER A 168 9.35 -12.68 2.67
N GLU A 169 9.84 -13.89 2.93
CA GLU A 169 9.78 -15.01 1.97
C GLU A 169 8.33 -15.46 1.71
N GLU A 170 7.53 -15.66 2.76
CA GLU A 170 6.11 -16.02 2.64
C GLU A 170 5.32 -14.98 1.87
N TYR A 171 5.62 -13.69 2.09
CA TYR A 171 4.96 -12.61 1.36
C TYR A 171 5.29 -12.62 -0.14
N LEU A 172 6.56 -12.78 -0.50
CA LEU A 172 6.97 -12.87 -1.91
C LEU A 172 6.36 -14.12 -2.58
N LYS A 173 6.32 -15.24 -1.86
CA LYS A 173 5.66 -16.48 -2.33
C LYS A 173 4.15 -16.28 -2.49
N PHE A 174 3.49 -15.56 -1.58
CA PHE A 174 2.08 -15.20 -1.71
C PHE A 174 1.81 -14.41 -2.99
N LEU A 175 2.64 -13.42 -3.33
CA LEU A 175 2.51 -12.68 -4.59
C LEU A 175 2.66 -13.61 -5.81
N GLN A 176 3.66 -14.49 -5.80
CA GLN A 176 3.88 -15.47 -6.88
C GLN A 176 2.71 -16.44 -7.05
N GLN A 177 2.13 -16.93 -5.97
CA GLN A 177 0.96 -17.80 -5.98
C GLN A 177 -0.32 -17.13 -6.49
N ASN A 178 -0.33 -15.80 -6.57
CA ASN A 178 -1.42 -14.99 -7.11
C ASN A 178 -1.10 -14.40 -8.50
N ASP A 179 -0.28 -15.13 -9.28
CA ASP A 179 0.09 -14.81 -10.67
C ASP A 179 0.85 -13.48 -10.82
N TRP A 180 1.76 -13.20 -9.89
CA TRP A 180 2.68 -12.07 -10.00
C TRP A 180 4.12 -12.55 -10.07
N THR A 181 4.87 -12.09 -11.06
CA THR A 181 6.31 -12.30 -11.17
C THR A 181 7.04 -11.18 -10.45
N VAL A 182 7.77 -11.50 -9.38
CA VAL A 182 8.57 -10.53 -8.63
C VAL A 182 9.84 -10.21 -9.43
N ARG A 183 9.95 -8.98 -9.91
CA ARG A 183 11.12 -8.48 -10.69
C ARG A 183 12.21 -7.92 -9.78
N LYS A 184 11.80 -7.30 -8.67
CA LYS A 184 12.71 -6.68 -7.71
C LYS A 184 12.11 -6.78 -6.31
N SER A 185 12.94 -7.10 -5.33
CA SER A 185 12.54 -7.06 -3.93
C SER A 185 13.68 -6.55 -3.05
N ALA A 186 13.34 -5.97 -1.91
CA ALA A 186 14.29 -5.53 -0.90
C ALA A 186 13.63 -5.56 0.48
N VAL A 187 14.39 -5.96 1.50
CA VAL A 187 13.96 -5.86 2.90
C VAL A 187 14.60 -4.62 3.52
N LEU A 188 13.79 -3.63 3.84
CA LEU A 188 14.20 -2.38 4.45
C LEU A 188 14.06 -2.49 5.97
N LYS A 189 15.11 -2.10 6.70
CA LYS A 189 15.14 -2.15 8.18
C LYS A 189 14.31 -1.00 8.75
N ALA A 190 13.14 -1.30 9.28
CA ALA A 190 12.20 -0.40 9.93
C ALA A 190 11.88 -0.89 11.35
N SER A 191 10.94 -0.24 12.03
CA SER A 191 10.38 -0.71 13.33
C SER A 191 9.85 -2.15 13.23
N PHE A 192 9.28 -2.49 12.07
CA PHE A 192 9.07 -3.85 11.55
C PHE A 192 9.76 -3.93 10.20
N PRO A 193 10.36 -5.06 9.80
CA PRO A 193 10.92 -5.20 8.46
C PRO A 193 9.87 -4.82 7.41
N LEU A 194 10.24 -3.95 6.47
CA LEU A 194 9.41 -3.58 5.34
C LEU A 194 9.92 -4.33 4.10
N THR A 195 9.13 -5.26 3.60
CA THR A 195 9.45 -5.96 2.35
C THR A 195 8.87 -5.17 1.18
N TYR A 196 9.75 -4.57 0.39
CA TYR A 196 9.42 -3.95 -0.89
C TYR A 196 9.34 -5.03 -1.97
N ALA A 197 8.30 -5.01 -2.78
CA ALA A 197 8.17 -5.87 -3.95
C ALA A 197 7.71 -5.05 -5.16
N GLU A 198 8.39 -5.26 -6.29
CA GLU A 198 8.05 -4.74 -7.61
C GLU A 198 7.75 -5.94 -8.51
N CYS A 199 6.53 -6.00 -9.02
CA CYS A 199 6.01 -7.16 -9.72
C CYS A 199 5.42 -6.79 -11.08
N VAL A 200 5.38 -7.77 -11.97
CA VAL A 200 4.62 -7.73 -13.23
C VAL A 200 3.65 -8.90 -13.25
N LYS A 201 2.67 -8.85 -14.14
CA LYS A 201 1.78 -9.98 -14.39
C LYS A 201 2.62 -11.19 -14.85
N SER A 202 2.36 -12.36 -14.27
CA SER A 202 2.97 -13.58 -14.81
C SER A 202 2.43 -13.85 -16.22
N GLU A 203 3.31 -14.28 -17.11
CA GLU A 203 2.91 -14.82 -18.41
C GLU A 203 2.11 -16.11 -18.17
N VAL A 204 0.96 -16.25 -18.82
CA VAL A 204 0.10 -17.46 -18.79
C VAL A 204 0.67 -18.50 -19.73
#